data_c96ee2366cc1a46f211b0248a2666b74
#
_entry.id   c96ee2366cc1a46f211b0248a2666b74
#
_cell.length_a   1.000
_cell.length_b   1.000
_cell.length_c   1.000
_cell.angle_alpha   90.00
_cell.angle_beta   90.00
_cell.angle_gamma   90.00
#
_symmetry.space_group_name_H-M   'P 1'
#
loop_
_entity.id
_entity.type
_entity.pdbx_description
1 polymer ?
#
loop_
_entity_poly.entity_id
_entity_poly.type
_entity_poly.pdbx_seq_one_letter_code
_entity_poly.pdbx_strand_id
1 'polypeptide(L)'
;MTRRAPALAPEDRRAALVEVTLPLVLEHGRAVTTAQIAEAAGVAQGTIFRVFATKEELVEEAIDSAFDMDAYIRAVEALQPRRTLDETVTELAQLMIQRFSQVFAVISIAGHKGSPPRQNAEDWVMRISTAHTRLLEPFAGELTLPPGEVMRFVRLLAFSGSNPHITEG
;
A
#
# COMPACT_ATOMS: atom_id res chain seq x y z
N MET A 1 -0.44 22.50 32.09
CA MET A 1 0.66 21.52 32.09
C MET A 1 0.43 20.57 30.88
N THR A 2 1.11 20.81 29.78
CA THR A 2 0.97 20.02 28.56
C THR A 2 1.76 18.72 28.75
N ARG A 3 1.07 17.62 28.91
CA ARG A 3 1.65 16.29 29.07
C ARG A 3 2.33 15.92 27.74
N ARG A 4 3.68 15.97 27.73
CA ARG A 4 4.50 15.57 26.58
C ARG A 4 4.17 14.11 26.23
N ALA A 5 3.74 13.85 24.99
CA ALA A 5 3.50 12.49 24.53
C ALA A 5 4.76 11.63 24.75
N PRO A 6 4.61 10.35 25.13
CA PRO A 6 5.75 9.45 25.31
C PRO A 6 6.55 9.39 24.00
N ALA A 7 7.88 9.38 24.12
CA ALA A 7 8.76 9.27 22.96
C ALA A 7 8.52 7.89 22.30
N LEU A 8 8.22 7.88 21.00
CA LEU A 8 8.12 6.66 20.20
C LEU A 8 9.40 5.83 20.30
N ALA A 9 9.27 4.51 20.31
CA ALA A 9 10.41 3.62 20.16
C ALA A 9 11.17 3.93 18.84
N PRO A 10 12.48 3.63 18.74
CA PRO A 10 13.26 3.95 17.54
C PRO A 10 12.64 3.35 16.27
N GLU A 11 12.14 2.12 16.31
CA GLU A 11 11.49 1.41 15.20
C GLU A 11 10.17 2.07 14.79
N ASP A 12 9.33 2.44 15.77
CA ASP A 12 8.07 3.15 15.51
C ASP A 12 8.33 4.52 14.87
N ARG A 13 9.41 5.19 15.28
CA ARG A 13 9.80 6.48 14.68
C ARG A 13 10.31 6.32 13.27
N ARG A 14 11.04 5.24 12.98
CA ARG A 14 11.49 4.89 11.63
C ARG A 14 10.28 4.65 10.73
N ALA A 15 9.35 3.80 11.15
CA ALA A 15 8.12 3.50 10.42
C ALA A 15 7.27 4.76 10.16
N ALA A 16 7.09 5.62 11.16
CA ALA A 16 6.34 6.87 11.01
C ALA A 16 6.99 7.84 10.00
N LEU A 17 8.32 7.92 9.97
CA LEU A 17 9.02 8.75 8.98
C LEU A 17 8.86 8.18 7.56
N VAL A 18 8.94 6.87 7.39
CA VAL A 18 8.71 6.19 6.11
C VAL A 18 7.30 6.45 5.62
N GLU A 19 6.31 6.28 6.48
CA GLU A 19 4.88 6.46 6.16
C GLU A 19 4.57 7.87 5.64
N VAL A 20 5.07 8.92 6.30
CA VAL A 20 4.84 10.30 5.84
C VAL A 20 5.68 10.69 4.63
N THR A 21 6.77 9.97 4.35
CA THR A 21 7.66 10.26 3.20
C THR A 21 7.09 9.73 1.89
N LEU A 22 6.39 8.59 1.89
CA LEU A 22 5.87 7.98 0.67
C LEU A 22 4.93 8.90 -0.12
N PRO A 23 3.90 9.55 0.48
CA PRO A 23 3.05 10.52 -0.23
C PRO A 23 3.85 11.68 -0.83
N LEU A 24 4.85 12.19 -0.12
CA LEU A 24 5.71 13.28 -0.61
C LEU A 24 6.59 12.84 -1.79
N VAL A 25 7.06 11.59 -1.78
CA VAL A 25 7.79 11.01 -2.93
C VAL A 25 6.86 10.85 -4.13
N LEU A 26 5.61 10.47 -3.93
CA LEU A 26 4.61 10.39 -5.00
C LEU A 26 4.30 11.75 -5.61
N GLU A 27 4.35 12.83 -4.85
CA GLU A 27 4.07 14.20 -5.30
C GLU A 27 5.31 14.88 -5.91
N HIS A 28 6.47 14.76 -5.25
CA HIS A 28 7.68 15.52 -5.57
C HIS A 28 8.81 14.68 -6.19
N GLY A 29 8.61 13.37 -6.32
CA GLY A 29 9.64 12.45 -6.74
C GLY A 29 10.82 12.41 -5.75
N ARG A 30 11.99 12.08 -6.26
CA ARG A 30 13.24 12.06 -5.48
C ARG A 30 13.74 13.46 -5.09
N ALA A 31 13.12 14.52 -5.62
CA ALA A 31 13.45 15.91 -5.28
C ALA A 31 12.85 16.36 -3.93
N VAL A 32 12.04 15.53 -3.27
CA VAL A 32 11.53 15.78 -1.92
C VAL A 32 12.66 16.19 -0.98
N THR A 33 12.41 17.21 -0.14
CA THR A 33 13.41 17.77 0.76
C THR A 33 13.21 17.27 2.20
N THR A 34 14.27 17.24 2.99
CA THR A 34 14.18 16.92 4.42
C THR A 34 13.32 17.92 5.21
N ALA A 35 13.20 19.16 4.72
CA ALA A 35 12.32 20.17 5.32
C ALA A 35 10.85 19.78 5.14
N GLN A 36 10.43 19.39 3.95
CA GLN A 36 9.08 18.90 3.68
C GLN A 36 8.74 17.65 4.49
N ILE A 37 9.67 16.69 4.57
CA ILE A 37 9.49 15.48 5.37
C ILE A 37 9.36 15.82 6.85
N ALA A 38 10.20 16.69 7.38
CA ALA A 38 10.18 17.09 8.78
C ALA A 38 8.87 17.81 9.14
N GLU A 39 8.39 18.69 8.26
CA GLU A 39 7.11 19.38 8.39
C GLU A 39 5.94 18.40 8.41
N ALA A 40 5.86 17.48 7.45
CA ALA A 40 4.82 16.47 7.38
C ALA A 40 4.82 15.52 8.59
N ALA A 41 6.01 15.17 9.10
CA ALA A 41 6.17 14.33 10.28
C ALA A 41 5.98 15.09 11.62
N GLY A 42 5.88 16.42 11.58
CA GLY A 42 5.78 17.25 12.81
C GLY A 42 7.04 17.19 13.68
N VAL A 43 8.23 17.01 13.10
CA VAL A 43 9.50 16.90 13.83
C VAL A 43 10.54 17.91 13.33
N ALA A 44 11.59 18.13 14.11
CA ALA A 44 12.75 18.90 13.65
C ALA A 44 13.56 18.07 12.61
N GLN A 45 14.15 18.72 11.60
CA GLN A 45 14.97 18.02 10.57
C GLN A 45 16.09 17.16 11.18
N GLY A 46 16.73 17.62 12.25
CA GLY A 46 17.75 16.84 12.95
C GLY A 46 17.23 15.53 13.56
N THR A 47 15.92 15.37 13.70
CA THR A 47 15.32 14.11 14.15
C THR A 47 15.37 13.05 13.06
N ILE A 48 15.24 13.45 11.77
CA ILE A 48 15.36 12.55 10.63
C ILE A 48 16.75 11.92 10.62
N PHE A 49 17.80 12.73 10.77
CA PHE A 49 19.19 12.29 10.73
C PHE A 49 19.67 11.50 11.97
N ARG A 50 18.82 11.39 12.99
CA ARG A 50 19.04 10.43 14.11
C ARG A 50 18.54 9.04 13.78
N VAL A 51 17.70 8.89 12.76
CA VAL A 51 17.04 7.63 12.37
C VAL A 51 17.59 7.12 11.06
N PHE A 52 17.85 8.02 10.12
CA PHE A 52 18.37 7.75 8.77
C PHE A 52 19.70 8.47 8.57
N ALA A 53 20.69 7.79 8.02
CA ALA A 53 21.99 8.40 7.76
C ALA A 53 21.91 9.49 6.67
N THR A 54 21.02 9.30 5.67
CA THR A 54 20.83 10.24 4.57
C THR A 54 19.34 10.38 4.23
N LYS A 55 19.00 11.46 3.51
CA LYS A 55 17.66 11.62 2.92
C LYS A 55 17.36 10.49 1.91
N GLU A 56 18.37 10.15 1.14
CA GLU A 56 18.28 9.11 0.11
C GLU A 56 17.91 7.76 0.73
N GLU A 57 18.48 7.39 1.88
CA GLU A 57 18.11 6.17 2.62
C GLU A 57 16.63 6.17 3.00
N LEU A 58 16.12 7.27 3.55
CA LEU A 58 14.71 7.40 3.91
C LEU A 58 13.81 7.32 2.67
N VAL A 59 14.18 7.98 1.57
CA VAL A 59 13.41 7.95 0.32
C VAL A 59 13.38 6.56 -0.29
N GLU A 60 14.50 5.84 -0.32
CA GLU A 60 14.52 4.44 -0.80
C GLU A 60 13.65 3.54 0.06
N GLU A 61 13.73 3.64 1.38
CA GLU A 61 12.89 2.84 2.27
C GLU A 61 11.40 3.18 2.13
N ALA A 62 11.06 4.45 1.89
CA ALA A 62 9.68 4.85 1.58
C ALA A 62 9.20 4.27 0.24
N ILE A 63 10.04 4.24 -0.78
CA ILE A 63 9.77 3.58 -2.07
C ILE A 63 9.56 2.08 -1.86
N ASP A 64 10.45 1.43 -1.12
CA ASP A 64 10.37 -0.01 -0.84
C ASP A 64 9.11 -0.37 -0.06
N SER A 65 8.67 0.48 0.87
CA SER A 65 7.44 0.28 1.63
C SER A 65 6.17 0.23 0.77
N ALA A 66 6.20 0.90 -0.40
CA ALA A 66 5.09 0.82 -1.36
C ALA A 66 4.91 -0.58 -1.96
N PHE A 67 5.93 -1.42 -1.91
CA PHE A 67 5.86 -2.82 -2.37
C PHE A 67 5.54 -3.80 -1.25
N ASP A 68 5.45 -3.34 0.00
CA ASP A 68 5.04 -4.17 1.13
C ASP A 68 3.60 -4.66 0.94
N MET A 69 3.45 -5.98 0.94
CA MET A 69 2.13 -6.63 0.80
C MET A 69 1.40 -6.77 2.13
N ASP A 70 2.09 -6.71 3.26
CA ASP A 70 1.47 -6.97 4.56
C ASP A 70 0.43 -5.92 4.94
N ALA A 71 0.66 -4.64 4.62
CA ALA A 71 -0.32 -3.58 4.85
C ALA A 71 -1.59 -3.81 4.01
N TYR A 72 -1.43 -4.15 2.73
CA TYR A 72 -2.55 -4.49 1.84
C TYR A 72 -3.30 -5.74 2.33
N ILE A 73 -2.58 -6.79 2.71
CA ILE A 73 -3.16 -8.03 3.21
C ILE A 73 -3.98 -7.76 4.47
N ARG A 74 -3.45 -7.01 5.44
CA ARG A 74 -4.19 -6.62 6.64
C ARG A 74 -5.46 -5.82 6.30
N ALA A 75 -5.40 -4.93 5.31
CA ALA A 75 -6.57 -4.17 4.87
C ALA A 75 -7.65 -5.10 4.29
N VAL A 76 -7.28 -6.07 3.44
CA VAL A 76 -8.21 -7.07 2.89
C VAL A 76 -8.76 -7.99 3.99
N GLU A 77 -7.92 -8.43 4.92
CA GLU A 77 -8.32 -9.27 6.05
C GLU A 77 -9.30 -8.55 7.00
N ALA A 78 -9.20 -7.23 7.12
CA ALA A 78 -10.08 -6.41 7.94
C ALA A 78 -11.45 -6.15 7.30
N LEU A 79 -11.59 -6.29 5.98
CA LEU A 79 -12.85 -6.12 5.29
C LEU A 79 -13.89 -7.13 5.80
N GLN A 80 -15.14 -6.69 5.83
CA GLN A 80 -16.29 -7.54 6.13
C GLN A 80 -17.22 -7.55 4.91
N PRO A 81 -17.93 -8.66 4.65
CA PRO A 81 -18.95 -8.66 3.61
C PRO A 81 -19.96 -7.55 3.83
N ARG A 82 -20.29 -6.83 2.77
CA ARG A 82 -21.34 -5.79 2.77
C ARG A 82 -22.71 -6.45 2.65
N ARG A 83 -23.77 -5.64 2.55
CA ARG A 83 -25.13 -6.13 2.44
C ARG A 83 -25.40 -6.88 1.14
N THR A 84 -24.69 -6.52 0.06
CA THR A 84 -24.84 -7.13 -1.26
C THR A 84 -23.48 -7.57 -1.81
N LEU A 85 -23.52 -8.50 -2.77
CA LEU A 85 -22.34 -8.91 -3.54
C LEU A 85 -21.68 -7.72 -4.24
N ASP A 86 -22.50 -6.88 -4.89
CA ASP A 86 -22.03 -5.71 -5.63
C ASP A 86 -21.26 -4.73 -4.72
N GLU A 87 -21.81 -4.38 -3.57
CA GLU A 87 -21.15 -3.52 -2.59
C GLU A 87 -19.81 -4.13 -2.11
N THR A 88 -19.78 -5.43 -1.86
CA THR A 88 -18.59 -6.15 -1.37
C THR A 88 -17.50 -6.19 -2.43
N VAL A 89 -17.85 -6.54 -3.67
CA VAL A 89 -16.90 -6.60 -4.80
C VAL A 89 -16.39 -5.21 -5.15
N THR A 90 -17.25 -4.19 -5.12
CA THR A 90 -16.88 -2.81 -5.40
C THR A 90 -15.85 -2.30 -4.39
N GLU A 91 -16.08 -2.49 -3.09
CA GLU A 91 -15.12 -2.07 -2.05
C GLU A 91 -13.76 -2.77 -2.20
N LEU A 92 -13.79 -4.08 -2.47
CA LEU A 92 -12.57 -4.85 -2.69
C LEU A 92 -11.84 -4.42 -3.97
N ALA A 93 -12.56 -4.15 -5.06
CA ALA A 93 -11.99 -3.63 -6.29
C ALA A 93 -11.36 -2.25 -6.09
N GLN A 94 -12.00 -1.36 -5.35
CA GLN A 94 -11.46 -0.04 -5.00
C GLN A 94 -10.14 -0.15 -4.23
N LEU A 95 -10.06 -1.05 -3.25
CA LEU A 95 -8.83 -1.32 -2.51
C LEU A 95 -7.70 -1.83 -3.43
N MET A 96 -8.03 -2.72 -4.37
CA MET A 96 -7.07 -3.21 -5.37
C MET A 96 -6.61 -2.10 -6.32
N ILE A 97 -7.53 -1.29 -6.83
CA ILE A 97 -7.23 -0.16 -7.71
C ILE A 97 -6.29 0.82 -7.00
N GLN A 98 -6.60 1.20 -5.78
CA GLN A 98 -5.75 2.08 -4.98
C GLN A 98 -4.34 1.49 -4.82
N ARG A 99 -4.24 0.21 -4.52
CA ARG A 99 -2.96 -0.50 -4.38
C ARG A 99 -2.15 -0.52 -5.68
N PHE A 100 -2.77 -0.89 -6.79
CA PHE A 100 -2.09 -0.93 -8.08
C PHE A 100 -1.68 0.46 -8.56
N SER A 101 -2.55 1.48 -8.41
CA SER A 101 -2.22 2.87 -8.77
C SER A 101 -1.01 3.38 -7.98
N GLN A 102 -0.94 3.09 -6.68
CA GLN A 102 0.21 3.44 -5.84
C GLN A 102 1.50 2.77 -6.34
N VAL A 103 1.46 1.47 -6.64
CA VAL A 103 2.62 0.74 -7.15
C VAL A 103 3.07 1.29 -8.51
N PHE A 104 2.13 1.56 -9.44
CA PHE A 104 2.47 2.14 -10.74
C PHE A 104 3.07 3.54 -10.61
N ALA A 105 2.52 4.38 -9.74
CA ALA A 105 3.07 5.71 -9.48
C ALA A 105 4.52 5.64 -8.95
N VAL A 106 4.78 4.74 -8.00
CA VAL A 106 6.13 4.53 -7.47
C VAL A 106 7.09 4.01 -8.54
N ILE A 107 6.68 3.05 -9.38
CA ILE A 107 7.49 2.53 -10.48
C ILE A 107 7.86 3.66 -11.46
N SER A 108 6.91 4.54 -11.78
CA SER A 108 7.14 5.68 -12.68
C SER A 108 8.16 6.68 -12.13
N ILE A 109 8.15 6.91 -10.81
CA ILE A 109 9.04 7.88 -10.14
C ILE A 109 10.43 7.29 -9.86
N ALA A 110 10.46 6.05 -9.37
CA ALA A 110 11.69 5.39 -8.95
C ALA A 110 12.58 4.98 -10.14
N GLY A 111 12.00 4.89 -11.34
CA GLY A 111 12.61 4.14 -12.42
C GLY A 111 12.62 2.64 -12.10
N HIS A 112 12.54 1.80 -13.12
CA HIS A 112 12.44 0.35 -12.92
C HIS A 112 13.76 -0.23 -12.41
N LYS A 113 13.97 -0.26 -11.12
CA LYS A 113 15.05 -1.00 -10.45
C LYS A 113 14.48 -2.25 -9.76
N GLY A 114 13.91 -3.14 -10.57
CA GLY A 114 13.52 -4.48 -10.11
C GLY A 114 12.41 -4.51 -9.04
N SER A 115 11.55 -5.51 -9.10
CA SER A 115 10.66 -5.82 -7.97
C SER A 115 11.51 -6.28 -6.77
N PRO A 116 11.17 -5.86 -5.54
CA PRO A 116 11.82 -6.38 -4.35
C PRO A 116 11.75 -7.92 -4.33
N PRO A 117 12.69 -8.59 -3.67
CA PRO A 117 12.70 -10.04 -3.60
C PRO A 117 11.36 -10.53 -3.04
N ARG A 118 10.73 -11.45 -3.76
CA ARG A 118 9.45 -12.08 -3.39
C ARG A 118 9.64 -13.10 -2.26
N GLN A 119 10.27 -12.71 -1.19
CA GLN A 119 10.27 -13.50 0.04
C GLN A 119 8.82 -13.56 0.52
N ASN A 120 8.30 -14.73 0.80
CA ASN A 120 6.92 -14.97 1.25
C ASN A 120 5.78 -14.81 0.21
N ALA A 121 6.07 -14.82 -1.09
CA ALA A 121 5.03 -14.66 -2.11
C ALA A 121 3.92 -15.72 -2.02
N GLU A 122 4.25 -16.95 -1.65
CA GLU A 122 3.28 -18.05 -1.47
C GLU A 122 2.35 -17.81 -0.28
N ASP A 123 2.91 -17.33 0.84
CA ASP A 123 2.13 -16.96 2.03
C ASP A 123 1.17 -15.81 1.72
N TRP A 124 1.63 -14.77 1.07
CA TRP A 124 0.78 -13.66 0.65
C TRP A 124 -0.37 -14.09 -0.27
N VAL A 125 -0.08 -14.93 -1.27
CA VAL A 125 -1.10 -15.46 -2.18
C VAL A 125 -2.14 -16.26 -1.41
N MET A 126 -1.71 -17.10 -0.48
CA MET A 126 -2.62 -17.92 0.34
C MET A 126 -3.50 -17.05 1.24
N ARG A 127 -2.93 -16.09 1.97
CA ARG A 127 -3.65 -15.18 2.85
C ARG A 127 -4.69 -14.34 2.09
N ILE A 128 -4.29 -13.75 0.97
CA ILE A 128 -5.18 -12.97 0.11
C ILE A 128 -6.32 -13.85 -0.43
N SER A 129 -5.99 -15.04 -0.93
CA SER A 129 -7.00 -15.97 -1.47
C SER A 129 -8.01 -16.39 -0.40
N THR A 130 -7.54 -16.67 0.82
CA THR A 130 -8.40 -17.02 1.96
C THR A 130 -9.31 -15.84 2.34
N ALA A 131 -8.78 -14.63 2.41
CA ALA A 131 -9.56 -13.44 2.74
C ALA A 131 -10.62 -13.14 1.66
N HIS A 132 -10.29 -13.29 0.39
CA HIS A 132 -11.23 -13.12 -0.72
C HIS A 132 -12.36 -14.16 -0.67
N THR A 133 -12.03 -15.42 -0.45
CA THR A 133 -13.04 -16.50 -0.33
C THR A 133 -14.00 -16.21 0.83
N ARG A 134 -13.48 -15.81 1.99
CA ARG A 134 -14.29 -15.44 3.14
C ARG A 134 -15.27 -14.29 2.84
N LEU A 135 -14.81 -13.27 2.10
CA LEU A 135 -15.64 -12.11 1.75
C LEU A 135 -16.78 -12.47 0.79
N LEU A 136 -16.57 -13.44 -0.11
CA LEU A 136 -17.54 -13.84 -1.12
C LEU A 136 -18.39 -15.06 -0.70
N GLU A 137 -18.02 -15.78 0.35
CA GLU A 137 -18.73 -16.96 0.83
C GLU A 137 -20.22 -16.72 1.10
N PRO A 138 -20.65 -15.60 1.75
CA PRO A 138 -22.07 -15.31 1.97
C PRO A 138 -22.90 -15.22 0.68
N PHE A 139 -22.25 -14.94 -0.46
CA PHE A 139 -22.86 -14.75 -1.76
C PHE A 139 -22.63 -15.93 -2.72
N ALA A 140 -22.18 -17.08 -2.22
CA ALA A 140 -21.83 -18.22 -3.05
C ALA A 140 -22.98 -18.68 -3.97
N GLY A 141 -24.23 -18.53 -3.51
CA GLY A 141 -25.42 -18.84 -4.30
C GLY A 141 -25.73 -17.86 -5.45
N GLU A 142 -25.14 -16.68 -5.44
CA GLU A 142 -25.27 -15.66 -6.49
C GLU A 142 -24.15 -15.75 -7.53
N LEU A 143 -23.06 -16.47 -7.22
CA LEU A 143 -21.90 -16.59 -8.08
C LEU A 143 -22.11 -17.72 -9.11
N THR A 144 -21.78 -17.43 -10.38
CA THR A 144 -21.73 -18.43 -11.45
C THR A 144 -20.37 -19.12 -11.57
N LEU A 145 -19.35 -18.58 -10.91
CA LEU A 145 -17.98 -19.10 -10.88
C LEU A 145 -17.50 -19.24 -9.43
N PRO A 146 -16.54 -20.11 -9.17
CA PRO A 146 -15.92 -20.19 -7.85
C PRO A 146 -15.36 -18.83 -7.39
N PRO A 147 -15.44 -18.48 -6.09
CA PRO A 147 -14.97 -17.18 -5.57
C PRO A 147 -13.55 -16.80 -6.02
N GLY A 148 -12.63 -17.76 -6.06
CA GLY A 148 -11.25 -17.52 -6.51
C GLY A 148 -11.15 -17.12 -7.98
N GLU A 149 -12.03 -17.63 -8.86
CA GLU A 149 -12.08 -17.22 -10.26
C GLU A 149 -12.69 -15.83 -10.42
N VAL A 150 -13.77 -15.53 -9.70
CA VAL A 150 -14.35 -14.19 -9.66
C VAL A 150 -13.27 -13.18 -9.26
N MET A 151 -12.52 -13.47 -8.19
CA MET A 151 -11.46 -12.59 -7.72
C MET A 151 -10.29 -12.45 -8.68
N ARG A 152 -10.02 -13.48 -9.50
CA ARG A 152 -9.03 -13.38 -10.56
C ARG A 152 -9.45 -12.33 -11.62
N PHE A 153 -10.72 -12.32 -12.02
CA PHE A 153 -11.24 -11.33 -12.96
C PHE A 153 -11.27 -9.93 -12.35
N VAL A 154 -11.74 -9.78 -11.12
CA VAL A 154 -11.74 -8.48 -10.41
C VAL A 154 -10.32 -7.91 -10.34
N ARG A 155 -9.32 -8.74 -10.01
CA ARG A 155 -7.92 -8.32 -9.95
C ARG A 155 -7.38 -7.90 -11.32
N LEU A 156 -7.71 -8.63 -12.40
CA LEU A 156 -7.28 -8.28 -13.75
C LEU A 156 -7.88 -6.95 -14.19
N LEU A 157 -9.18 -6.74 -13.93
CA LEU A 157 -9.85 -5.47 -14.23
C LEU A 157 -9.29 -4.31 -13.40
N ALA A 158 -9.07 -4.51 -12.10
CA ALA A 158 -8.47 -3.51 -11.23
C ALA A 158 -7.05 -3.14 -11.68
N PHE A 159 -6.24 -4.13 -12.05
CA PHE A 159 -4.89 -3.91 -12.60
C PHE A 159 -4.93 -3.11 -13.91
N SER A 160 -5.79 -3.51 -14.85
CA SER A 160 -5.97 -2.81 -16.14
C SER A 160 -6.45 -1.38 -15.93
N GLY A 161 -7.47 -1.17 -15.08
CA GLY A 161 -8.02 0.14 -14.78
C GLY A 161 -7.11 1.06 -13.96
N SER A 162 -6.04 0.50 -13.36
CA SER A 162 -5.06 1.28 -12.60
C SER A 162 -3.83 1.65 -13.43
N ASN A 163 -3.69 1.13 -14.65
CA ASN A 163 -2.53 1.38 -15.48
C ASN A 163 -2.78 2.63 -16.36
N PRO A 164 -2.05 3.75 -16.15
CA PRO A 164 -2.27 4.98 -16.90
C PRO A 164 -2.10 4.80 -18.41
N HIS A 165 -1.23 3.89 -18.85
CA HIS A 165 -1.04 3.59 -20.28
C HIS A 165 -2.22 2.87 -20.94
N ILE A 166 -3.15 2.31 -20.17
CA ILE A 166 -4.35 1.63 -20.66
C ILE A 166 -5.57 2.54 -20.56
N THR A 167 -5.62 3.42 -19.56
CA THR A 167 -6.78 4.27 -19.26
C THR A 167 -6.78 5.60 -20.01
N GLU A 168 -5.61 6.07 -20.48
CA GLU A 168 -5.42 7.35 -21.19
C GLU A 168 -5.24 7.19 -22.70
N GLY A 169 -5.46 5.98 -23.24
CA GLY A 169 -5.32 5.65 -24.67
C GLY A 169 -6.57 5.88 -25.50
#